data_38f1144abcecb7c74180703e18526a66
#
_entry.id   38f1144abcecb7c74180703e18526a66
#
_cell.length_a   1.000
_cell.length_b   1.000
_cell.length_c   1.000
_cell.angle_alpha   90.00
_cell.angle_beta   90.00
_cell.angle_gamma   90.00
#
_symmetry.space_group_name_H-M   'P 1'
#
loop_
_entity.id
_entity.type
_entity.pdbx_description
1 polymer ?
#
loop_
_entity_poly.entity_id
_entity_poly.type
_entity_poly.pdbx_seq_one_letter_code
_entity_poly.pdbx_strand_id
1 'polypeptide(L)'
;EHSKDYYNCAFAFIEMTYDTTSAETKAASVKKAKEYLTKIHSVKDMKKMIPTVCADLIKRYVAGGYFENEAKAVDGLSEYVENTMTAKDTSYGKETTQWLFNDSTKVGDTTYYCDEENGFIYLFIKTGTPKLDETAVYSVRHLLVTPGEDSKNSSSTSSTEKKYTKKEWAAAKEKAEKLLAQYNKTDKTEYDFAMLAEENSADTNSTSAGGQGVFGGMIEGTKKGAMVPEFEKWAMDDSRKYGDVAIVKSKYGYHIMYFIDKCPQYQYNCKKDILSDRETQMVDGCAVKEHKTVMKKATQAKPEESTTAGSSATAGTTGE
;
A
#
# COMPACT_ATOMS: atom_id res chain seq x y z
N GLU A 1 -12.83 -23.73 8.87
CA GLU A 1 -12.64 -23.60 10.34
C GLU A 1 -12.10 -22.23 10.76
N HIS A 2 -11.41 -21.46 9.90
CA HIS A 2 -10.79 -20.16 10.21
C HIS A 2 -11.51 -18.94 9.61
N SER A 3 -12.81 -19.03 9.32
CA SER A 3 -13.55 -17.94 8.67
C SER A 3 -13.53 -16.62 9.46
N LYS A 4 -13.48 -16.69 10.79
CA LYS A 4 -13.44 -15.50 11.66
C LYS A 4 -12.12 -14.74 11.56
N ASP A 5 -11.02 -15.37 11.18
CA ASP A 5 -9.71 -14.75 11.00
C ASP A 5 -9.70 -13.70 9.87
N TYR A 6 -10.64 -13.85 8.93
CA TYR A 6 -10.81 -12.97 7.78
C TYR A 6 -11.96 -11.97 7.92
N TYR A 7 -12.52 -11.85 9.12
CA TYR A 7 -13.49 -10.81 9.39
C TYR A 7 -12.79 -9.46 9.46
N ASN A 8 -13.44 -8.45 8.89
CA ASN A 8 -13.12 -7.04 9.11
C ASN A 8 -14.12 -6.45 10.07
N CYS A 9 -13.64 -5.59 10.96
CA CYS A 9 -14.46 -4.80 11.83
C CYS A 9 -14.18 -3.32 11.61
N ALA A 10 -15.23 -2.53 11.44
CA ALA A 10 -15.12 -1.09 11.29
C ALA A 10 -14.98 -0.42 12.65
N PHE A 11 -14.11 0.56 12.71
CA PHE A 11 -13.86 1.41 13.86
C PHE A 11 -13.51 2.83 13.39
N ALA A 12 -13.52 3.76 14.33
CA ALA A 12 -12.93 5.07 14.13
C ALA A 12 -11.92 5.34 15.24
N PHE A 13 -10.90 6.15 14.95
CA PHE A 13 -9.91 6.53 15.94
C PHE A 13 -9.38 7.95 15.71
N ILE A 14 -8.86 8.53 16.79
CA ILE A 14 -8.03 9.72 16.80
C ILE A 14 -6.88 9.49 17.78
N GLU A 15 -5.79 10.21 17.60
CA GLU A 15 -4.59 10.04 18.41
C GLU A 15 -4.23 11.30 19.17
N MET A 16 -3.67 11.12 20.36
CA MET A 16 -3.11 12.19 21.18
C MET A 16 -1.68 11.87 21.58
N THR A 17 -0.89 12.90 21.86
CA THR A 17 0.46 12.72 22.38
C THR A 17 0.43 12.01 23.74
N TYR A 18 1.29 11.01 23.87
CA TYR A 18 1.53 10.28 25.11
C TYR A 18 2.86 10.70 25.70
N ASP A 19 2.82 11.42 26.83
CA ASP A 19 4.02 11.79 27.54
C ASP A 19 4.53 10.61 28.35
N THR A 20 5.62 10.01 27.90
CA THR A 20 6.26 8.83 28.48
C THR A 20 7.46 9.17 29.36
N THR A 21 7.69 10.46 29.68
CA THR A 21 8.89 10.93 30.41
C THR A 21 8.94 10.48 31.86
N SER A 22 7.78 10.29 32.50
CA SER A 22 7.68 9.77 33.87
C SER A 22 6.42 8.95 34.11
N ALA A 23 6.34 8.23 35.22
CA ALA A 23 5.13 7.48 35.60
C ALA A 23 3.94 8.42 35.82
N GLU A 24 4.18 9.61 36.38
CA GLU A 24 3.15 10.62 36.65
C GLU A 24 2.60 11.20 35.35
N THR A 25 3.45 11.52 34.36
CA THR A 25 3.00 12.06 33.06
C THR A 25 2.27 11.01 32.24
N LYS A 26 2.72 9.74 32.29
CA LYS A 26 1.98 8.61 31.71
C LYS A 26 0.59 8.50 32.29
N ALA A 27 0.46 8.49 33.62
CA ALA A 27 -0.83 8.40 34.30
C ALA A 27 -1.75 9.59 33.98
N ALA A 28 -1.20 10.81 33.91
CA ALA A 28 -1.95 12.01 33.54
C ALA A 28 -2.46 11.94 32.09
N SER A 29 -1.64 11.47 31.15
CA SER A 29 -2.04 11.28 29.75
C SER A 29 -3.16 10.25 29.61
N VAL A 30 -3.07 9.12 30.29
CA VAL A 30 -4.11 8.08 30.31
C VAL A 30 -5.40 8.60 30.96
N LYS A 31 -5.30 9.36 32.04
CA LYS A 31 -6.47 10.00 32.67
C LYS A 31 -7.20 10.93 31.70
N LYS A 32 -6.45 11.78 31.00
CA LYS A 32 -6.97 12.69 29.98
C LYS A 32 -7.64 11.93 28.81
N ALA A 33 -7.02 10.85 28.35
CA ALA A 33 -7.60 9.97 27.31
C ALA A 33 -8.96 9.42 27.75
N LYS A 34 -9.06 8.92 28.98
CA LYS A 34 -10.33 8.42 29.53
C LYS A 34 -11.40 9.52 29.64
N GLU A 35 -11.02 10.73 30.03
CA GLU A 35 -11.93 11.89 30.08
C GLU A 35 -12.44 12.26 28.66
N TYR A 36 -11.60 12.17 27.65
CA TYR A 36 -12.02 12.39 26.25
C TYR A 36 -12.99 11.32 25.77
N LEU A 37 -12.74 10.04 26.08
CA LEU A 37 -13.62 8.94 25.72
C LEU A 37 -15.04 9.11 26.26
N THR A 38 -15.23 9.71 27.44
CA THR A 38 -16.58 9.99 27.98
C THR A 38 -17.40 10.97 27.11
N LYS A 39 -16.78 11.68 26.18
CA LYS A 39 -17.40 12.66 25.29
C LYS A 39 -17.59 12.15 23.86
N ILE A 40 -17.12 10.92 23.58
CA ILE A 40 -17.16 10.31 22.24
C ILE A 40 -18.22 9.22 22.25
N HIS A 41 -19.34 9.47 21.58
CA HIS A 41 -20.46 8.53 21.42
C HIS A 41 -20.75 8.21 19.95
N SER A 42 -20.04 8.90 19.04
CA SER A 42 -20.18 8.72 17.59
C SER A 42 -18.93 9.16 16.87
N VAL A 43 -18.76 8.74 15.60
CA VAL A 43 -17.74 9.26 14.70
C VAL A 43 -17.80 10.79 14.58
N LYS A 44 -19.01 11.35 14.56
CA LYS A 44 -19.21 12.80 14.52
C LYS A 44 -18.64 13.51 15.76
N ASP A 45 -18.81 12.93 16.94
CA ASP A 45 -18.23 13.49 18.17
C ASP A 45 -16.71 13.36 18.14
N MET A 46 -16.19 12.21 17.69
CA MET A 46 -14.76 11.99 17.52
C MET A 46 -14.13 13.04 16.59
N LYS A 47 -14.73 13.28 15.41
CA LYS A 47 -14.27 14.32 14.47
C LYS A 47 -14.28 15.73 15.09
N LYS A 48 -15.28 16.07 15.91
CA LYS A 48 -15.31 17.34 16.65
C LYS A 48 -14.22 17.47 17.71
N MET A 49 -13.74 16.34 18.22
CA MET A 49 -12.69 16.32 19.23
C MET A 49 -11.27 16.46 18.64
N ILE A 50 -11.07 16.32 17.33
CA ILE A 50 -9.75 16.42 16.67
C ILE A 50 -8.98 17.68 17.08
N PRO A 51 -9.55 18.91 17.03
CA PRO A 51 -8.79 20.12 17.41
C PRO A 51 -8.29 20.11 18.86
N THR A 52 -8.98 19.36 19.74
CA THR A 52 -8.63 19.28 21.17
C THR A 52 -7.70 18.12 21.46
N VAL A 53 -8.02 16.94 20.94
CA VAL A 53 -7.28 15.69 21.21
C VAL A 53 -5.96 15.64 20.46
N CYS A 54 -6.00 16.01 19.17
CA CYS A 54 -4.84 15.97 18.28
C CYS A 54 -4.05 17.30 18.24
N ALA A 55 -4.26 18.21 19.20
CA ALA A 55 -3.71 19.57 19.17
C ALA A 55 -2.20 19.64 18.94
N ASP A 56 -1.42 18.78 19.60
CA ASP A 56 0.05 18.75 19.48
C ASP A 56 0.48 18.13 18.12
N LEU A 57 -0.26 17.15 17.65
CA LEU A 57 -0.04 16.54 16.33
C LEU A 57 -0.31 17.55 15.20
N ILE A 58 -1.42 18.30 15.31
CA ILE A 58 -1.80 19.36 14.36
C ILE A 58 -0.66 20.39 14.26
N LYS A 59 -0.16 20.88 15.42
CA LYS A 59 0.96 21.83 15.45
C LYS A 59 2.22 21.28 14.77
N ARG A 60 2.55 20.00 15.04
CA ARG A 60 3.72 19.36 14.40
C ARG A 60 3.55 19.24 12.89
N TYR A 61 2.38 18.89 12.40
CA TYR A 61 2.12 18.76 10.98
C TYR A 61 2.18 20.12 10.25
N VAL A 62 1.66 21.19 10.87
CA VAL A 62 1.76 22.54 10.30
C VAL A 62 3.21 23.02 10.34
N ALA A 63 3.92 22.84 11.46
CA ALA A 63 5.32 23.22 11.58
C ALA A 63 6.25 22.42 10.63
N GLY A 64 5.91 21.17 10.34
CA GLY A 64 6.60 20.32 9.36
C GLY A 64 6.24 20.57 7.91
N GLY A 65 5.31 21.51 7.63
CA GLY A 65 4.88 21.86 6.25
C GLY A 65 3.98 20.81 5.57
N TYR A 66 3.45 19.84 6.32
CA TYR A 66 2.49 18.84 5.78
C TYR A 66 1.12 19.46 5.48
N PHE A 67 0.73 20.48 6.24
CA PHE A 67 -0.49 21.25 6.02
C PHE A 67 -0.20 22.74 6.10
N GLU A 68 -0.94 23.52 5.32
CA GLU A 68 -0.80 24.96 5.23
C GLU A 68 -1.11 25.69 6.54
N ASN A 69 -2.11 25.17 7.28
CA ASN A 69 -2.57 25.71 8.56
C ASN A 69 -3.32 24.66 9.38
N GLU A 70 -3.65 25.00 10.63
CA GLU A 70 -4.33 24.10 11.57
C GLU A 70 -5.71 23.64 11.05
N ALA A 71 -6.47 24.51 10.38
CA ALA A 71 -7.78 24.14 9.83
C ALA A 71 -7.64 23.06 8.75
N LYS A 72 -6.65 23.19 7.86
CA LYS A 72 -6.35 22.17 6.85
C LYS A 72 -5.85 20.86 7.47
N ALA A 73 -5.10 20.95 8.57
CA ALA A 73 -4.67 19.75 9.29
C ALA A 73 -5.87 19.02 9.94
N VAL A 74 -6.82 19.75 10.52
CA VAL A 74 -8.07 19.19 11.08
C VAL A 74 -8.91 18.53 9.98
N ASP A 75 -9.08 19.19 8.84
CA ASP A 75 -9.80 18.62 7.68
C ASP A 75 -9.14 17.33 7.23
N GLY A 76 -7.82 17.34 7.01
CA GLY A 76 -7.06 16.16 6.61
C GLY A 76 -7.16 15.02 7.61
N LEU A 77 -6.95 15.28 8.90
CA LEU A 77 -7.10 14.24 9.94
C LEU A 77 -8.51 13.67 9.98
N SER A 78 -9.54 14.49 9.71
CA SER A 78 -10.93 14.04 9.70
C SER A 78 -11.24 13.01 8.61
N GLU A 79 -10.48 12.98 7.52
CA GLU A 79 -10.63 12.01 6.43
C GLU A 79 -10.14 10.61 6.83
N TYR A 80 -9.20 10.52 7.76
CA TYR A 80 -8.57 9.26 8.18
C TYR A 80 -9.13 8.66 9.48
N VAL A 81 -10.16 9.28 10.06
CA VAL A 81 -10.75 8.83 11.33
C VAL A 81 -11.37 7.43 11.21
N GLU A 82 -12.04 7.13 10.10
CA GLU A 82 -12.78 5.88 9.89
C GLU A 82 -11.90 4.84 9.22
N ASN A 83 -11.83 3.65 9.82
CA ASN A 83 -10.97 2.57 9.40
C ASN A 83 -11.63 1.20 9.57
N THR A 84 -10.96 0.19 9.05
CA THR A 84 -11.27 -1.22 9.29
C THR A 84 -9.99 -1.98 9.62
N MET A 85 -10.08 -2.98 10.48
CA MET A 85 -8.98 -3.93 10.69
C MET A 85 -9.48 -5.37 10.62
N THR A 86 -8.58 -6.28 10.33
CA THR A 86 -8.83 -7.73 10.36
C THR A 86 -8.65 -8.29 11.76
N ALA A 87 -9.20 -9.47 12.03
CA ALA A 87 -9.03 -10.15 13.30
C ALA A 87 -7.56 -10.57 13.60
N LYS A 88 -6.69 -10.56 12.57
CA LYS A 88 -5.25 -10.86 12.71
C LYS A 88 -4.39 -9.61 12.89
N ASP A 89 -4.95 -8.42 12.68
CA ASP A 89 -4.21 -7.17 12.77
C ASP A 89 -3.91 -6.82 14.23
N THR A 90 -2.66 -6.58 14.54
CA THR A 90 -2.17 -6.19 15.87
C THR A 90 -1.48 -4.83 15.89
N SER A 91 -1.67 -4.03 14.85
CA SER A 91 -1.02 -2.70 14.70
C SER A 91 -1.29 -1.76 15.86
N TYR A 92 -2.44 -1.90 16.52
CA TYR A 92 -2.82 -1.14 17.72
C TYR A 92 -2.87 -2.02 18.98
N GLY A 93 -1.96 -3.00 19.08
CA GLY A 93 -1.92 -3.95 20.17
C GLY A 93 -2.97 -5.06 20.08
N LYS A 94 -2.59 -6.24 20.58
CA LYS A 94 -3.45 -7.43 20.57
C LYS A 94 -4.76 -7.21 21.34
N GLU A 95 -4.70 -6.47 22.43
CA GLU A 95 -5.86 -6.17 23.29
C GLU A 95 -6.93 -5.36 22.57
N THR A 96 -6.51 -4.39 21.73
CA THR A 96 -7.46 -3.59 20.93
C THR A 96 -8.17 -4.45 19.89
N THR A 97 -7.44 -5.34 19.22
CA THR A 97 -8.03 -6.28 18.26
C THR A 97 -8.99 -7.24 18.98
N GLN A 98 -8.59 -7.82 20.11
CA GLN A 98 -9.46 -8.67 20.92
C GLN A 98 -10.73 -7.94 21.37
N TRP A 99 -10.60 -6.68 21.81
CA TRP A 99 -11.75 -5.86 22.19
C TRP A 99 -12.67 -5.61 21.01
N LEU A 100 -12.13 -5.24 19.85
CA LEU A 100 -12.93 -4.92 18.66
C LEU A 100 -13.74 -6.13 18.15
N PHE A 101 -13.15 -7.34 18.23
CA PHE A 101 -13.77 -8.60 17.75
C PHE A 101 -14.52 -9.36 18.84
N ASN A 102 -14.55 -8.86 20.08
CA ASN A 102 -15.32 -9.48 21.15
C ASN A 102 -16.83 -9.33 20.93
N ASP A 103 -17.57 -10.42 21.08
CA ASP A 103 -19.03 -10.42 20.90
C ASP A 103 -19.77 -9.54 21.92
N SER A 104 -19.15 -9.26 23.09
CA SER A 104 -19.71 -8.38 24.11
C SER A 104 -19.53 -6.89 23.78
N THR A 105 -18.56 -6.53 22.95
CA THR A 105 -18.30 -5.15 22.54
C THR A 105 -19.32 -4.70 21.49
N LYS A 106 -20.08 -3.65 21.81
CA LYS A 106 -21.15 -3.14 20.95
C LYS A 106 -20.66 -1.97 20.09
N VAL A 107 -21.38 -1.74 18.98
CA VAL A 107 -21.20 -0.50 18.20
C VAL A 107 -21.48 0.70 19.11
N GLY A 108 -20.56 1.66 19.13
CA GLY A 108 -20.60 2.82 20.03
C GLY A 108 -19.71 2.66 21.26
N ASP A 109 -19.27 1.45 21.61
CA ASP A 109 -18.31 1.26 22.70
C ASP A 109 -16.96 1.87 22.33
N THR A 110 -16.25 2.36 23.36
CA THR A 110 -14.97 3.05 23.21
C THR A 110 -13.88 2.40 24.03
N THR A 111 -12.64 2.49 23.54
CA THR A 111 -11.43 2.07 24.26
C THR A 111 -10.24 2.94 23.87
N TYR A 112 -9.07 2.69 24.47
CA TYR A 112 -7.82 3.33 24.08
C TYR A 112 -6.68 2.31 24.04
N TYR A 113 -5.65 2.66 23.28
CA TYR A 113 -4.39 1.93 23.23
C TYR A 113 -3.22 2.91 23.46
N CYS A 114 -2.27 2.52 24.31
CA CYS A 114 -1.07 3.30 24.60
C CYS A 114 0.11 2.71 23.83
N ASP A 115 0.60 3.46 22.87
CA ASP A 115 1.81 3.16 22.12
C ASP A 115 2.98 3.92 22.78
N GLU A 116 3.66 3.25 23.70
CA GLU A 116 4.78 3.84 24.43
C GLU A 116 6.00 4.07 23.55
N GLU A 117 6.18 3.24 22.51
CA GLU A 117 7.32 3.31 21.60
C GLU A 117 7.24 4.57 20.73
N ASN A 118 6.06 4.85 20.17
CA ASN A 118 5.85 5.99 19.28
C ASN A 118 5.34 7.25 20.02
N GLY A 119 4.99 7.14 21.30
CA GLY A 119 4.54 8.26 22.13
C GLY A 119 3.13 8.74 21.79
N PHE A 120 2.21 7.80 21.52
CA PHE A 120 0.81 8.09 21.21
C PHE A 120 -0.17 7.32 22.10
N ILE A 121 -1.33 7.92 22.34
CA ILE A 121 -2.53 7.21 22.81
C ILE A 121 -3.57 7.31 21.70
N TYR A 122 -4.03 6.16 21.22
CA TYR A 122 -5.11 6.04 20.26
C TYR A 122 -6.43 5.86 20.99
N LEU A 123 -7.43 6.65 20.64
CA LEU A 123 -8.78 6.61 21.19
C LEU A 123 -9.70 6.00 20.14
N PHE A 124 -10.39 4.92 20.47
CA PHE A 124 -11.20 4.14 19.54
C PHE A 124 -12.67 4.19 19.85
N ILE A 125 -13.51 4.13 18.83
CA ILE A 125 -14.94 3.79 18.89
C ILE A 125 -15.23 2.69 17.87
N LYS A 126 -15.94 1.65 18.31
CA LYS A 126 -16.42 0.60 17.40
C LYS A 126 -17.58 1.13 16.57
N THR A 127 -17.47 1.05 15.23
CA THR A 127 -18.49 1.62 14.31
C THR A 127 -19.24 0.56 13.52
N GLY A 128 -18.78 -0.70 13.55
CA GLY A 128 -19.45 -1.80 12.86
C GLY A 128 -19.31 -3.13 13.57
N THR A 129 -20.04 -4.12 13.09
CA THR A 129 -19.92 -5.51 13.54
C THR A 129 -18.91 -6.26 12.69
N PRO A 130 -18.16 -7.24 13.25
CA PRO A 130 -17.26 -8.08 12.48
C PRO A 130 -18.00 -8.82 11.36
N LYS A 131 -17.48 -8.76 10.14
CA LYS A 131 -18.02 -9.45 8.96
C LYS A 131 -16.93 -9.71 7.93
N LEU A 132 -17.19 -10.65 7.03
CA LEU A 132 -16.32 -10.87 5.88
C LEU A 132 -16.32 -9.64 4.96
N ASP A 133 -15.16 -9.26 4.44
CA ASP A 133 -15.06 -8.22 3.41
C ASP A 133 -15.37 -8.85 2.04
N GLU A 134 -16.60 -8.71 1.60
CA GLU A 134 -17.09 -9.22 0.32
C GLU A 134 -16.79 -8.27 -0.85
N THR A 135 -16.05 -7.17 -0.62
CA THR A 135 -15.63 -6.26 -1.68
C THR A 135 -14.87 -7.05 -2.75
N ALA A 136 -15.32 -6.95 -3.99
CA ALA A 136 -14.64 -7.61 -5.10
C ALA A 136 -13.26 -7.00 -5.34
N VAL A 137 -12.26 -7.86 -5.44
CA VAL A 137 -10.90 -7.52 -5.85
C VAL A 137 -10.49 -8.36 -7.05
N TYR A 138 -9.55 -7.86 -7.82
CA TYR A 138 -9.00 -8.58 -8.97
C TYR A 138 -7.49 -8.64 -8.92
N SER A 139 -6.93 -9.66 -9.56
CA SER A 139 -5.50 -9.84 -9.78
C SER A 139 -5.24 -10.07 -11.26
N VAL A 140 -4.25 -9.36 -11.79
CA VAL A 140 -3.85 -9.42 -13.20
C VAL A 140 -2.34 -9.29 -13.30
N ARG A 141 -1.77 -9.73 -14.43
CA ARG A 141 -0.49 -9.20 -14.89
C ARG A 141 -0.76 -8.21 -16.01
N HIS A 142 0.08 -7.19 -16.09
CA HIS A 142 0.00 -6.27 -17.22
C HIS A 142 1.37 -5.84 -17.72
N LEU A 143 1.39 -5.42 -18.98
CA LEU A 143 2.52 -4.82 -19.65
C LEU A 143 2.02 -3.55 -20.32
N LEU A 144 2.67 -2.41 -20.08
CA LEU A 144 2.30 -1.13 -20.66
C LEU A 144 3.21 -0.80 -21.84
N VAL A 145 2.60 -0.45 -22.97
CA VAL A 145 3.26 0.16 -24.13
C VAL A 145 2.81 1.60 -24.25
N THR A 146 3.69 2.54 -23.92
CA THR A 146 3.41 3.98 -24.02
C THR A 146 3.59 4.49 -25.45
N PRO A 147 2.80 5.50 -25.91
CA PRO A 147 3.13 6.24 -27.11
C PRO A 147 4.43 7.05 -26.93
N GLY A 148 5.25 7.14 -27.98
CA GLY A 148 6.54 7.82 -27.96
C GLY A 148 7.74 6.88 -27.84
N GLU A 149 8.95 7.39 -27.91
CA GLU A 149 10.15 6.57 -27.85
C GLU A 149 10.32 5.88 -26.50
N ASP A 150 10.86 4.66 -26.54
CA ASP A 150 11.12 3.77 -25.42
C ASP A 150 11.97 4.43 -24.31
N SER A 151 11.37 5.19 -23.45
CA SER A 151 12.05 5.69 -22.27
C SER A 151 11.89 4.68 -21.12
N LYS A 152 12.78 3.70 -21.05
CA LYS A 152 13.03 2.90 -19.84
C LYS A 152 13.46 3.76 -18.63
N ASN A 153 13.41 5.10 -18.75
CA ASN A 153 13.93 6.06 -17.79
C ASN A 153 13.08 7.34 -17.71
N SER A 154 11.77 7.28 -17.62
CA SER A 154 11.05 8.49 -17.22
C SER A 154 10.44 8.34 -15.83
N SER A 155 11.31 8.40 -14.84
CA SER A 155 10.99 8.91 -13.50
C SER A 155 10.69 10.41 -13.61
N SER A 156 9.63 10.81 -14.31
CA SER A 156 9.23 12.21 -14.34
C SER A 156 7.94 12.40 -13.57
N THR A 157 8.06 12.88 -12.35
CA THR A 157 7.07 13.57 -11.54
C THR A 157 6.58 14.89 -12.19
N SER A 158 6.56 14.98 -13.52
CA SER A 158 6.04 16.16 -14.22
C SER A 158 4.55 15.98 -14.47
N SER A 159 3.74 16.77 -13.78
CA SER A 159 2.27 16.85 -13.88
C SER A 159 1.74 17.43 -15.19
N THR A 160 2.56 17.61 -16.20
CA THR A 160 2.13 18.07 -17.53
C THR A 160 1.70 16.87 -18.38
N GLU A 161 0.41 16.78 -18.73
CA GLU A 161 -0.13 15.78 -19.64
C GLU A 161 0.63 15.82 -20.96
N LYS A 162 1.46 14.81 -21.21
CA LYS A 162 2.20 14.66 -22.45
C LYS A 162 1.23 14.35 -23.60
N LYS A 163 1.10 15.25 -24.56
CA LYS A 163 0.25 15.04 -25.74
C LYS A 163 1.03 14.25 -26.80
N TYR A 164 0.54 13.10 -27.16
CA TYR A 164 1.11 12.25 -28.20
C TYR A 164 0.40 12.43 -29.54
N THR A 165 1.14 12.31 -30.62
CA THR A 165 0.63 12.39 -31.99
C THR A 165 -0.12 11.12 -32.39
N LYS A 166 -0.96 11.19 -33.42
CA LYS A 166 -1.63 10.01 -33.98
C LYS A 166 -0.63 8.94 -34.44
N LYS A 167 0.56 9.35 -34.93
CA LYS A 167 1.60 8.44 -35.40
C LYS A 167 2.21 7.66 -34.22
N GLU A 168 2.48 8.33 -33.10
CA GLU A 168 3.01 7.67 -31.88
C GLU A 168 1.99 6.68 -31.30
N TRP A 169 0.72 7.04 -31.25
CA TRP A 169 -0.34 6.13 -30.85
C TRP A 169 -0.46 4.90 -31.76
N ALA A 170 -0.31 5.08 -33.10
CA ALA A 170 -0.34 3.98 -34.05
C ALA A 170 0.87 3.04 -33.86
N ALA A 171 2.06 3.60 -33.64
CA ALA A 171 3.28 2.82 -33.37
C ALA A 171 3.17 2.02 -32.07
N ALA A 172 2.65 2.64 -30.99
CA ALA A 172 2.41 1.94 -29.73
C ALA A 172 1.41 0.78 -29.88
N LYS A 173 0.35 0.98 -30.65
CA LYS A 173 -0.62 -0.08 -30.95
C LYS A 173 0.04 -1.24 -31.69
N GLU A 174 0.79 -0.96 -32.75
CA GLU A 174 1.51 -1.98 -33.52
C GLU A 174 2.50 -2.76 -32.65
N LYS A 175 3.24 -2.06 -31.75
CA LYS A 175 4.15 -2.69 -30.80
C LYS A 175 3.39 -3.62 -29.84
N ALA A 176 2.26 -3.17 -29.28
CA ALA A 176 1.43 -3.99 -28.39
C ALA A 176 0.88 -5.24 -29.10
N GLU A 177 0.43 -5.10 -30.35
CA GLU A 177 -0.04 -6.22 -31.17
C GLU A 177 1.09 -7.22 -31.49
N LYS A 178 2.30 -6.73 -31.76
CA LYS A 178 3.50 -7.59 -31.96
C LYS A 178 3.87 -8.36 -30.72
N LEU A 179 3.86 -7.71 -29.55
CA LEU A 179 4.17 -8.35 -28.27
C LEU A 179 3.11 -9.41 -27.91
N LEU A 180 1.83 -9.12 -28.12
CA LEU A 180 0.79 -10.13 -27.95
C LEU A 180 0.95 -11.30 -28.92
N ALA A 181 1.34 -11.04 -30.17
CA ALA A 181 1.64 -12.10 -31.15
C ALA A 181 2.87 -12.93 -30.78
N GLN A 182 3.87 -12.36 -30.09
CA GLN A 182 5.00 -13.10 -29.51
C GLN A 182 4.52 -14.04 -28.40
N TYR A 183 3.77 -13.51 -27.43
CA TYR A 183 3.15 -14.32 -26.37
C TYR A 183 2.32 -15.49 -26.93
N ASN A 184 1.52 -15.23 -27.96
CA ASN A 184 0.67 -16.26 -28.59
C ASN A 184 1.46 -17.41 -29.25
N LYS A 185 2.78 -17.28 -29.44
CA LYS A 185 3.67 -18.32 -29.95
C LYS A 185 4.34 -19.15 -28.88
N THR A 186 4.24 -18.76 -27.60
CA THR A 186 4.71 -19.54 -26.46
C THR A 186 3.67 -20.55 -26.01
N ASP A 187 3.93 -21.26 -24.93
CA ASP A 187 2.97 -22.16 -24.28
C ASP A 187 1.78 -21.41 -23.62
N LYS A 188 1.80 -20.08 -23.65
CA LYS A 188 0.78 -19.16 -23.10
C LYS A 188 0.58 -19.33 -21.61
N THR A 189 1.63 -19.67 -20.91
CA THR A 189 1.62 -19.74 -19.45
C THR A 189 1.65 -18.34 -18.83
N GLU A 190 1.26 -18.24 -17.58
CA GLU A 190 1.41 -17.01 -16.79
C GLU A 190 2.87 -16.59 -16.69
N TYR A 191 3.81 -17.56 -16.60
CA TYR A 191 5.24 -17.31 -16.57
C TYR A 191 5.75 -16.69 -17.88
N ASP A 192 5.30 -17.19 -19.04
CA ASP A 192 5.67 -16.61 -20.33
C ASP A 192 5.22 -15.15 -20.44
N PHE A 193 4.01 -14.86 -19.91
CA PHE A 193 3.51 -13.48 -19.86
C PHE A 193 4.34 -12.62 -18.92
N ALA A 194 4.71 -13.15 -17.75
CA ALA A 194 5.54 -12.45 -16.77
C ALA A 194 6.90 -12.05 -17.36
N MET A 195 7.56 -12.98 -18.06
CA MET A 195 8.82 -12.70 -18.74
C MET A 195 8.68 -11.63 -19.81
N LEU A 196 7.62 -11.70 -20.62
CA LEU A 196 7.35 -10.68 -21.62
C LEU A 196 7.13 -9.29 -20.99
N ALA A 197 6.45 -9.23 -19.84
CA ALA A 197 6.21 -7.99 -19.12
C ALA A 197 7.53 -7.41 -18.55
N GLU A 198 8.39 -8.23 -17.95
CA GLU A 198 9.70 -7.80 -17.44
C GLU A 198 10.56 -7.16 -18.51
N GLU A 199 10.58 -7.75 -19.70
CA GLU A 199 11.45 -7.32 -20.78
C GLU A 199 10.93 -6.06 -21.50
N ASN A 200 9.60 -5.84 -21.55
CA ASN A 200 9.00 -4.90 -22.48
C ASN A 200 8.08 -3.84 -21.87
N SER A 201 7.73 -3.95 -20.58
CA SER A 201 6.81 -2.99 -19.95
C SER A 201 7.46 -1.63 -19.76
N ALA A 202 6.72 -0.58 -20.12
CA ALA A 202 7.07 0.80 -19.76
C ALA A 202 6.64 1.17 -18.33
N ASP A 203 5.83 0.34 -17.68
CA ASP A 203 5.46 0.51 -16.27
C ASP A 203 6.47 -0.19 -15.37
N THR A 204 7.50 0.53 -14.98
CA THR A 204 8.57 0.03 -14.11
C THR A 204 8.14 -0.14 -12.65
N ASN A 205 6.99 0.40 -12.25
CA ASN A 205 6.45 0.22 -10.91
C ASN A 205 5.81 -1.16 -10.73
N SER A 206 5.38 -1.79 -11.82
CA SER A 206 4.80 -3.14 -11.82
C SER A 206 5.74 -4.22 -12.33
N THR A 207 7.05 -3.91 -12.52
CA THR A 207 8.07 -4.87 -12.93
C THR A 207 9.30 -4.77 -12.04
N SER A 208 10.06 -5.85 -11.90
CA SER A 208 11.28 -5.86 -11.09
C SER A 208 12.41 -5.03 -11.70
N ALA A 209 12.37 -4.76 -13.00
CA ALA A 209 13.37 -3.96 -13.71
C ALA A 209 13.49 -2.52 -13.16
N GLY A 210 12.46 -1.98 -12.53
CA GLY A 210 12.47 -0.67 -11.85
C GLY A 210 12.98 -0.67 -10.41
N GLY A 211 13.33 -1.84 -9.85
CA GLY A 211 13.83 -1.99 -8.48
C GLY A 211 12.78 -1.84 -7.37
N GLN A 212 11.52 -1.54 -7.72
CA GLN A 212 10.42 -1.36 -6.76
C GLN A 212 9.14 -2.15 -7.14
N GLY A 213 9.09 -2.72 -8.34
CA GLY A 213 7.93 -3.46 -8.83
C GLY A 213 7.94 -4.93 -8.45
N VAL A 214 6.79 -5.56 -8.56
CA VAL A 214 6.66 -7.01 -8.42
C VAL A 214 6.95 -7.67 -9.77
N PHE A 215 7.68 -8.80 -9.75
CA PHE A 215 8.08 -9.51 -10.96
C PHE A 215 6.90 -9.78 -11.91
N GLY A 216 7.12 -9.53 -13.19
CA GLY A 216 6.22 -9.90 -14.27
C GLY A 216 4.94 -9.07 -14.36
N GLY A 217 4.98 -7.80 -13.94
CA GLY A 217 3.86 -6.89 -14.08
C GLY A 217 2.65 -7.27 -13.22
N MET A 218 2.87 -7.91 -12.08
CA MET A 218 1.81 -8.39 -11.18
C MET A 218 1.11 -7.24 -10.46
N ILE A 219 -0.21 -7.25 -10.48
CA ILE A 219 -1.11 -6.38 -9.71
C ILE A 219 -2.09 -7.30 -8.99
N GLU A 220 -2.09 -7.30 -7.66
CA GLU A 220 -2.83 -8.25 -6.86
C GLU A 220 -3.86 -7.58 -5.94
N GLY A 221 -4.97 -8.25 -5.72
CA GLY A 221 -5.96 -7.89 -4.72
C GLY A 221 -6.47 -6.45 -4.83
N THR A 222 -6.58 -5.94 -6.06
CA THR A 222 -6.86 -4.54 -6.35
C THR A 222 -8.37 -4.28 -6.31
N LYS A 223 -8.76 -3.27 -5.53
CA LYS A 223 -10.15 -2.81 -5.43
C LYS A 223 -10.52 -1.91 -6.61
N LYS A 224 -11.83 -1.87 -6.91
CA LYS A 224 -12.38 -0.89 -7.88
C LYS A 224 -12.05 0.54 -7.44
N GLY A 225 -11.67 1.39 -8.40
CA GLY A 225 -11.30 2.79 -8.19
C GLY A 225 -9.79 3.02 -8.09
N ALA A 226 -8.98 1.95 -8.05
CA ALA A 226 -7.51 2.06 -7.92
C ALA A 226 -6.81 2.29 -9.28
N MET A 227 -7.41 1.82 -10.37
CA MET A 227 -6.81 1.88 -11.70
C MET A 227 -7.66 2.73 -12.67
N VAL A 228 -7.13 2.99 -13.85
CA VAL A 228 -7.89 3.74 -14.89
C VAL A 228 -9.13 2.96 -15.33
N PRO A 229 -10.22 3.66 -15.69
CA PRO A 229 -11.53 3.03 -15.93
C PRO A 229 -11.53 1.92 -16.97
N GLU A 230 -10.75 2.06 -18.03
CA GLU A 230 -10.68 1.07 -19.11
C GLU A 230 -10.01 -0.23 -18.66
N PHE A 231 -8.95 -0.10 -17.83
CA PHE A 231 -8.24 -1.22 -17.21
C PHE A 231 -9.18 -1.98 -16.28
N GLU A 232 -9.82 -1.25 -15.35
CA GLU A 232 -10.76 -1.84 -14.40
C GLU A 232 -11.97 -2.49 -15.07
N LYS A 233 -12.53 -1.84 -16.08
CA LYS A 233 -13.67 -2.39 -16.83
C LYS A 233 -13.33 -3.77 -17.39
N TRP A 234 -12.11 -3.96 -17.88
CA TRP A 234 -11.69 -5.26 -18.40
C TRP A 234 -11.42 -6.26 -17.28
N ALA A 235 -10.69 -5.87 -16.23
CA ALA A 235 -10.32 -6.75 -15.12
C ALA A 235 -11.51 -7.17 -14.25
N MET A 236 -12.52 -6.31 -14.11
CA MET A 236 -13.71 -6.56 -13.30
C MET A 236 -14.86 -7.26 -14.04
N ASP A 237 -14.71 -7.52 -15.34
CA ASP A 237 -15.73 -8.19 -16.14
C ASP A 237 -15.93 -9.64 -15.63
N ASP A 238 -17.19 -10.00 -15.33
CA ASP A 238 -17.56 -11.31 -14.77
C ASP A 238 -17.33 -12.48 -15.73
N SER A 239 -17.17 -12.19 -17.03
CA SER A 239 -16.89 -13.22 -18.04
C SER A 239 -15.43 -13.66 -18.08
N ARG A 240 -14.51 -12.93 -17.40
CA ARG A 240 -13.07 -13.23 -17.42
C ARG A 240 -12.75 -14.56 -16.76
N LYS A 241 -11.81 -15.27 -17.38
CA LYS A 241 -11.28 -16.55 -16.90
C LYS A 241 -9.77 -16.46 -16.79
N TYR A 242 -9.19 -17.20 -15.84
CA TYR A 242 -7.75 -17.35 -15.74
C TYR A 242 -7.12 -17.62 -17.09
N GLY A 243 -6.10 -16.85 -17.45
CA GLY A 243 -5.41 -16.95 -18.71
C GLY A 243 -6.00 -16.10 -19.85
N ASP A 244 -7.12 -15.40 -19.64
CA ASP A 244 -7.63 -14.45 -20.65
C ASP A 244 -6.63 -13.32 -20.87
N VAL A 245 -6.34 -13.01 -22.14
CA VAL A 245 -5.41 -11.95 -22.52
C VAL A 245 -6.08 -10.99 -23.51
N ALA A 246 -5.86 -9.68 -23.31
CA ALA A 246 -6.34 -8.66 -24.23
C ALA A 246 -5.46 -7.41 -24.22
N ILE A 247 -5.57 -6.60 -25.28
CA ILE A 247 -5.00 -5.26 -25.33
C ILE A 247 -6.10 -4.26 -24.94
N VAL A 248 -5.83 -3.48 -23.89
CA VAL A 248 -6.72 -2.43 -23.39
C VAL A 248 -6.06 -1.07 -23.59
N LYS A 249 -6.74 -0.15 -24.24
CA LYS A 249 -6.25 1.23 -24.45
C LYS A 249 -6.69 2.12 -23.29
N SER A 250 -5.76 2.88 -22.72
CA SER A 250 -6.03 3.94 -21.75
C SER A 250 -5.37 5.25 -22.19
N LYS A 251 -5.48 6.28 -21.35
CA LYS A 251 -4.77 7.55 -21.55
C LYS A 251 -3.25 7.42 -21.47
N TYR A 252 -2.72 6.38 -20.83
CA TYR A 252 -1.30 6.13 -20.68
C TYR A 252 -0.66 5.35 -21.82
N GLY A 253 -1.45 4.58 -22.58
CA GLY A 253 -0.95 3.73 -23.65
C GLY A 253 -1.84 2.51 -23.88
N TYR A 254 -1.21 1.46 -24.37
CA TYR A 254 -1.84 0.15 -24.56
C TYR A 254 -1.33 -0.81 -23.50
N HIS A 255 -2.24 -1.30 -22.66
CA HIS A 255 -1.99 -2.35 -21.68
C HIS A 255 -2.26 -3.71 -22.33
N ILE A 256 -1.29 -4.58 -22.36
CA ILE A 256 -1.54 -6.00 -22.59
C ILE A 256 -1.80 -6.58 -21.22
N MET A 257 -2.94 -7.21 -21.03
CA MET A 257 -3.41 -7.68 -19.72
C MET A 257 -3.60 -9.18 -19.74
N TYR A 258 -3.20 -9.84 -18.67
CA TYR A 258 -3.41 -11.27 -18.40
C TYR A 258 -4.24 -11.40 -17.13
N PHE A 259 -5.40 -12.02 -17.23
CA PHE A 259 -6.31 -12.19 -16.09
C PHE A 259 -5.89 -13.37 -15.21
N ILE A 260 -5.80 -13.13 -13.90
CA ILE A 260 -5.48 -14.16 -12.91
C ILE A 260 -6.72 -14.54 -12.14
N ASP A 261 -7.35 -13.60 -11.43
CA ASP A 261 -8.47 -13.91 -10.54
C ASP A 261 -9.34 -12.69 -10.25
N LYS A 262 -10.59 -12.96 -9.90
CA LYS A 262 -11.50 -12.00 -9.27
C LYS A 262 -12.30 -12.71 -8.19
N CYS A 263 -12.19 -12.23 -6.96
CA CYS A 263 -12.87 -12.83 -5.82
C CYS A 263 -13.15 -11.77 -4.74
N PRO A 264 -13.97 -12.09 -3.73
CA PRO A 264 -14.08 -11.25 -2.54
C PRO A 264 -12.75 -11.05 -1.82
N GLN A 265 -12.55 -9.88 -1.20
CA GLN A 265 -11.32 -9.53 -0.48
C GLN A 265 -10.92 -10.58 0.57
N TYR A 266 -11.90 -11.12 1.32
CA TYR A 266 -11.61 -12.14 2.32
C TYR A 266 -11.04 -13.43 1.70
N GLN A 267 -11.51 -13.81 0.50
CA GLN A 267 -10.99 -14.98 -0.20
C GLN A 267 -9.57 -14.73 -0.72
N TYR A 268 -9.31 -13.54 -1.24
CA TYR A 268 -7.96 -13.12 -1.63
C TYR A 268 -6.99 -13.21 -0.46
N ASN A 269 -7.35 -12.66 0.71
CA ASN A 269 -6.54 -12.72 1.91
C ASN A 269 -6.28 -14.17 2.36
N CYS A 270 -7.30 -15.03 2.32
CA CYS A 270 -7.16 -16.45 2.64
C CYS A 270 -6.20 -17.18 1.68
N LYS A 271 -6.30 -16.94 0.37
CA LYS A 271 -5.39 -17.50 -0.63
C LYS A 271 -3.95 -17.06 -0.37
N LYS A 272 -3.75 -15.79 -0.06
CA LYS A 272 -2.43 -15.22 0.24
C LYS A 272 -1.79 -15.85 1.47
N ASP A 273 -2.55 -16.03 2.55
CA ASP A 273 -2.07 -16.68 3.76
C ASP A 273 -1.67 -18.16 3.50
N ILE A 274 -2.51 -18.90 2.76
CA ILE A 274 -2.20 -20.29 2.40
C ILE A 274 -0.92 -20.39 1.56
N LEU A 275 -0.69 -19.45 0.64
CA LEU A 275 0.53 -19.42 -0.16
C LEU A 275 1.75 -19.12 0.73
N SER A 276 1.67 -18.11 1.60
CA SER A 276 2.73 -17.75 2.54
C SER A 276 3.08 -18.91 3.49
N ASP A 277 2.07 -19.60 4.02
CA ASP A 277 2.28 -20.76 4.89
C ASP A 277 2.98 -21.90 4.14
N ARG A 278 2.62 -22.14 2.88
CA ARG A 278 3.27 -23.16 2.05
C ARG A 278 4.71 -22.79 1.71
N GLU A 279 4.98 -21.52 1.38
CA GLU A 279 6.33 -21.03 1.14
C GLU A 279 7.20 -21.21 2.38
N THR A 280 6.69 -20.85 3.57
CA THR A 280 7.38 -21.05 4.85
C THR A 280 7.68 -22.54 5.09
N GLN A 281 6.69 -23.41 4.91
CA GLN A 281 6.88 -24.86 5.06
C GLN A 281 7.91 -25.42 4.07
N MET A 282 7.92 -24.92 2.83
CA MET A 282 8.93 -25.32 1.82
C MET A 282 10.33 -24.87 2.22
N VAL A 283 10.49 -23.61 2.68
CA VAL A 283 11.78 -23.09 3.13
C VAL A 283 12.28 -23.84 4.36
N ASP A 284 11.44 -24.07 5.36
CA ASP A 284 11.78 -24.82 6.59
C ASP A 284 12.13 -26.28 6.29
N GLY A 285 11.51 -26.86 5.26
CA GLY A 285 11.80 -28.23 4.79
C GLY A 285 13.07 -28.35 3.93
N CYS A 286 13.64 -27.23 3.48
CA CYS A 286 14.85 -27.24 2.68
C CYS A 286 16.10 -27.43 3.56
N ALA A 287 16.85 -28.52 3.32
CA ALA A 287 18.18 -28.70 3.91
C ALA A 287 19.15 -27.70 3.29
N VAL A 288 19.32 -26.53 3.92
CA VAL A 288 20.30 -25.52 3.49
C VAL A 288 21.70 -26.01 3.83
N LYS A 289 22.49 -26.39 2.80
CA LYS A 289 23.94 -26.62 2.95
C LYS A 289 24.66 -25.27 2.84
N GLU A 290 25.09 -24.73 3.98
CA GLU A 290 25.94 -23.54 3.98
C GLU A 290 27.30 -23.86 3.33
N HIS A 291 27.56 -23.28 2.18
CA HIS A 291 28.88 -23.28 1.56
C HIS A 291 29.72 -22.14 2.17
N LYS A 292 30.29 -22.37 3.35
CA LYS A 292 31.10 -21.38 4.11
C LYS A 292 32.15 -20.65 3.27
N THR A 293 32.71 -21.29 2.22
CA THR A 293 33.69 -20.68 1.33
C THR A 293 33.06 -19.64 0.39
N VAL A 294 31.81 -19.86 -0.06
CA VAL A 294 31.06 -18.92 -0.93
C VAL A 294 30.59 -17.75 -0.11
N MET A 295 30.07 -18.00 1.11
CA MET A 295 29.64 -16.95 2.05
C MET A 295 30.80 -16.03 2.45
N LYS A 296 32.02 -16.57 2.69
CA LYS A 296 33.22 -15.74 2.92
C LYS A 296 33.56 -14.82 1.75
N LYS A 297 33.37 -15.26 0.52
CA LYS A 297 33.61 -14.43 -0.68
C LYS A 297 32.53 -13.36 -0.86
N ALA A 298 31.28 -13.67 -0.54
CA ALA A 298 30.16 -12.70 -0.60
C ALA A 298 30.28 -11.59 0.44
N THR A 299 30.76 -11.92 1.66
CA THR A 299 30.97 -10.92 2.73
C THR A 299 32.22 -10.07 2.54
N GLN A 300 33.11 -10.42 1.60
CA GLN A 300 34.34 -9.65 1.28
C GLN A 300 34.14 -8.64 0.14
N ALA A 301 33.00 -8.59 -0.52
CA ALA A 301 32.67 -7.50 -1.43
C ALA A 301 32.49 -6.22 -0.60
N LYS A 302 33.52 -5.34 -0.58
CA LYS A 302 33.42 -4.02 0.03
C LYS A 302 32.25 -3.27 -0.62
N PRO A 303 31.43 -2.53 0.16
CA PRO A 303 30.53 -1.54 -0.41
C PRO A 303 31.39 -0.53 -1.19
N GLU A 304 31.01 -0.23 -2.42
CA GLU A 304 31.60 0.88 -3.16
C GLU A 304 31.41 2.16 -2.32
N GLU A 305 32.50 2.81 -1.95
CA GLU A 305 32.47 4.12 -1.30
C GLU A 305 31.79 5.10 -2.28
N SER A 306 30.60 5.55 -1.93
CA SER A 306 29.95 6.65 -2.65
C SER A 306 30.82 7.91 -2.46
N THR A 307 31.56 8.27 -3.49
CA THR A 307 32.27 9.54 -3.54
C THR A 307 31.24 10.68 -3.61
N THR A 308 30.80 11.14 -2.46
CA THR A 308 30.15 12.44 -2.35
C THR A 308 31.23 13.50 -2.58
N ALA A 309 31.29 14.05 -3.79
CA ALA A 309 32.06 15.23 -4.10
C ALA A 309 31.53 16.40 -3.27
N GLY A 310 32.26 16.75 -2.22
CA GLY A 310 31.99 17.93 -1.42
C GLY A 310 32.20 19.20 -2.25
N SER A 311 31.14 19.92 -2.49
CA SER A 311 31.18 21.31 -2.97
C SER A 311 31.54 22.20 -1.80
N SER A 312 32.82 22.57 -1.71
CA SER A 312 33.28 23.65 -0.81
C SER A 312 32.96 24.99 -1.44
N ALA A 313 31.96 25.66 -0.90
CA ALA A 313 31.75 27.08 -1.18
C ALA A 313 32.76 27.92 -0.37
N THR A 314 33.77 28.42 -1.03
CA THR A 314 34.68 29.47 -0.50
C THR A 314 33.94 30.79 -0.39
N ALA A 315 33.75 31.25 0.86
CA ALA A 315 33.35 32.60 1.15
C ALA A 315 34.57 33.53 0.93
N GLY A 316 34.50 34.35 -0.09
CA GLY A 316 35.45 35.47 -0.31
C GLY A 316 35.09 36.67 0.54
N THR A 317 35.91 36.97 1.54
CA THR A 317 36.00 38.25 2.20
C THR A 317 36.74 39.24 1.30
N THR A 318 36.11 40.35 0.92
CA THR A 318 36.84 41.55 0.50
C THR A 318 36.52 42.63 1.49
N GLY A 319 37.60 43.09 2.21
CA GLY A 319 37.62 44.36 2.88
C GLY A 319 38.00 45.48 1.90
N GLU A 320 37.34 46.54 2.00
CA GLU A 320 37.73 47.95 2.09
C GLU A 320 36.46 48.80 2.15
#